data_4c47bee282c639a5be12047f60a8a9d8
#
_entry.id   4c47bee282c639a5be12047f60a8a9d8
#
_cell.length_a   1.000
_cell.length_b   1.000
_cell.length_c   1.000
_cell.angle_alpha   90.00
_cell.angle_beta   90.00
_cell.angle_gamma   90.00
#
_symmetry.space_group_name_H-M   'P 1'
#
loop_
_entity.id
_entity.type
_entity.pdbx_description
1 polymer ?
#
loop_
_entity_poly.entity_id
_entity_poly.type
_entity_poly.pdbx_seq_one_letter_code
_entity_poly.pdbx_strand_id
1 'polypeptide(L)'
;MARITPKENYLRMSRGELPYYLPMYTMFGEEVHGECTFKTIRADLYPSDMFRDGGKDLWGIEYIASSEAGGATMPNTNKILLHDIADWRKVLKFPKMIEVYDWKDWADKQVAALNFDHNETALMGGCPGIGFFQALVGLMGFEGGLMALYTDPHEVKEMFGAMLEETILPAIDIIFDYFDIDLFGIGDDTCAKTTPFFSPEIYEDIFKPVYAACTRRAVERGIPVDFHNCGRIDEFLPFMVDFGVKYTNPVQETNDIPALVKQYKGRMVFCGGWDWDFHMPKNYPEFDEEEIRESVRHSIDTYGKEGNYVFCGGVVGAVGDETAMKINMIVQDEVYTYGHKIYGYTGE
;
A
#
# COMPACT_ATOMS: atom_id res chain seq x y z
N MET A 1 27.28 -5.97 -19.21
CA MET A 1 25.88 -5.60 -19.57
C MET A 1 25.62 -4.18 -19.13
N ALA A 2 24.71 -3.42 -19.78
CA ALA A 2 24.35 -2.11 -19.22
C ALA A 2 23.78 -2.29 -17.82
N ARG A 3 24.14 -1.41 -16.89
CA ARG A 3 23.59 -1.40 -15.52
C ARG A 3 22.06 -1.29 -15.60
N ILE A 4 21.34 -2.18 -14.93
CA ILE A 4 19.90 -2.09 -14.80
C ILE A 4 19.56 -1.11 -13.67
N THR A 5 18.60 -0.24 -13.90
CA THR A 5 18.13 0.69 -12.87
C THR A 5 17.17 0.01 -11.90
N PRO A 6 17.07 0.44 -10.63
CA PRO A 6 16.07 -0.09 -9.70
C PRO A 6 14.64 0.03 -10.26
N LYS A 7 14.31 1.16 -10.89
CA LYS A 7 13.06 1.40 -11.62
C LYS A 7 12.77 0.31 -12.65
N GLU A 8 13.66 0.11 -13.62
CA GLU A 8 13.43 -0.89 -14.68
C GLU A 8 13.41 -2.31 -14.11
N ASN A 9 14.29 -2.62 -13.14
CA ASN A 9 14.30 -3.92 -12.49
C ASN A 9 12.98 -4.26 -11.80
N TYR A 10 12.32 -3.26 -11.22
CA TYR A 10 11.00 -3.40 -10.60
C TYR A 10 9.90 -3.51 -11.66
N LEU A 11 9.82 -2.55 -12.59
CA LEU A 11 8.74 -2.46 -13.56
C LEU A 11 8.65 -3.67 -14.51
N ARG A 12 9.78 -4.33 -14.81
CA ARG A 12 9.76 -5.55 -15.64
C ARG A 12 8.96 -6.69 -15.02
N MET A 13 8.87 -6.75 -13.68
CA MET A 13 8.08 -7.78 -12.99
C MET A 13 6.59 -7.66 -13.29
N SER A 14 6.06 -6.44 -13.47
CA SER A 14 4.66 -6.21 -13.86
C SER A 14 4.33 -6.75 -15.26
N ARG A 15 5.36 -6.91 -16.11
CA ARG A 15 5.29 -7.51 -17.44
C ARG A 15 5.48 -9.03 -17.42
N GLY A 16 5.65 -9.62 -16.22
CA GLY A 16 5.90 -11.07 -16.04
C GLY A 16 7.34 -11.49 -16.34
N GLU A 17 8.27 -10.53 -16.44
CA GLU A 17 9.68 -10.78 -16.68
C GLU A 17 10.41 -11.04 -15.35
N LEU A 18 11.43 -11.93 -15.38
CA LEU A 18 12.29 -12.16 -14.22
C LEU A 18 13.12 -10.91 -13.91
N PRO A 19 13.14 -10.40 -12.66
CA PRO A 19 14.06 -9.33 -12.30
C PRO A 19 15.51 -9.79 -12.34
N TYR A 20 16.45 -8.87 -12.52
CA TYR A 20 17.88 -9.19 -12.49
C TYR A 20 18.37 -9.51 -11.08
N TYR A 21 17.86 -8.80 -10.11
CA TYR A 21 18.08 -9.01 -8.69
C TYR A 21 16.77 -8.80 -7.93
N LEU A 22 16.69 -9.29 -6.69
CA LEU A 22 15.50 -9.13 -5.87
C LEU A 22 15.29 -7.66 -5.54
N PRO A 23 14.16 -7.04 -5.97
CA PRO A 23 13.85 -5.69 -5.55
C PRO A 23 13.38 -5.63 -4.10
N MET A 24 13.53 -4.47 -3.48
CA MET A 24 12.98 -4.17 -2.17
C MET A 24 11.92 -3.08 -2.26
N TYR A 25 10.82 -3.30 -1.58
CA TYR A 25 9.80 -2.29 -1.30
C TYR A 25 10.16 -1.66 0.06
N THR A 26 10.80 -0.49 0.04
CA THR A 26 11.22 0.18 1.28
C THR A 26 10.03 0.89 1.92
N MET A 27 9.42 0.26 2.91
CA MET A 27 8.31 0.82 3.67
C MET A 27 8.80 1.51 4.96
N PHE A 28 9.92 1.04 5.53
CA PHE A 28 10.42 1.50 6.82
C PHE A 28 11.91 1.88 6.73
N GLY A 29 12.28 2.99 7.38
CA GLY A 29 13.65 3.45 7.44
C GLY A 29 14.12 4.24 6.22
N GLU A 30 15.42 4.59 6.23
CA GLU A 30 16.09 5.26 5.12
C GLU A 30 16.78 4.22 4.21
N GLU A 31 16.98 4.56 2.94
CA GLU A 31 17.66 3.68 1.98
C GLU A 31 19.15 3.55 2.32
N VAL A 32 19.61 2.33 2.64
CA VAL A 32 20.97 2.10 3.12
C VAL A 32 22.00 2.13 1.99
N HIS A 33 21.65 1.66 0.81
CA HIS A 33 22.58 1.54 -0.33
C HIS A 33 22.30 2.53 -1.47
N GLY A 34 21.46 3.53 -1.23
CA GLY A 34 21.07 4.52 -2.25
C GLY A 34 20.25 3.95 -3.40
N GLU A 35 19.79 2.71 -3.30
CA GLU A 35 18.84 2.11 -4.22
C GLU A 35 17.42 2.41 -3.77
N CYS A 36 16.69 3.14 -4.59
CA CYS A 36 15.29 3.45 -4.37
C CYS A 36 14.47 2.90 -5.51
N THR A 37 13.61 1.93 -5.23
CA THR A 37 12.75 1.32 -6.24
C THR A 37 11.73 2.32 -6.76
N PHE A 38 11.06 3.05 -5.85
CA PHE A 38 10.11 4.11 -6.20
C PHE A 38 9.99 5.14 -5.07
N LYS A 39 9.60 6.35 -5.45
CA LYS A 39 9.10 7.40 -4.55
C LYS A 39 7.59 7.54 -4.73
N THR A 40 6.88 7.83 -3.68
CA THR A 40 5.44 8.02 -3.72
C THR A 40 5.10 9.49 -3.69
N ILE A 41 4.27 9.92 -4.65
CA ILE A 41 3.58 11.19 -4.60
C ILE A 41 2.12 10.94 -4.26
N ARG A 42 1.67 11.60 -3.22
CA ARG A 42 0.23 11.75 -2.97
C ARG A 42 -0.12 13.14 -3.44
N ALA A 43 -1.10 13.26 -4.30
CA ALA A 43 -1.71 14.55 -4.50
C ALA A 43 -2.39 14.92 -3.19
N ASP A 44 -1.63 15.51 -2.26
CA ASP A 44 -2.17 16.08 -1.02
C ASP A 44 -3.04 17.28 -1.37
N LEU A 45 -4.13 16.96 -2.08
CA LEU A 45 -5.19 17.90 -2.38
C LEU A 45 -5.89 18.34 -1.09
N TYR A 46 -5.62 17.58 -0.02
CA TYR A 46 -6.18 17.81 1.31
C TYR A 46 -5.06 17.68 2.34
N PRO A 47 -4.74 18.75 3.09
CA PRO A 47 -3.71 18.69 4.13
C PRO A 47 -4.13 17.69 5.21
N SER A 48 -3.44 16.56 5.33
CA SER A 48 -3.57 15.68 6.48
C SER A 48 -2.27 14.97 6.81
N ASP A 49 -1.55 15.48 7.82
CA ASP A 49 -0.53 14.72 8.56
C ASP A 49 -1.16 13.66 9.48
N MET A 50 -2.34 13.18 9.08
CA MET A 50 -3.22 12.34 9.86
C MET A 50 -2.52 11.07 10.39
N PHE A 51 -1.62 10.49 9.61
CA PHE A 51 -0.96 9.22 9.96
C PHE A 51 0.09 9.35 11.06
N ARG A 52 0.58 10.54 11.36
CA ARG A 52 1.61 10.78 12.38
C ARG A 52 1.07 11.43 13.63
N ASP A 53 0.31 12.50 13.46
CA ASP A 53 -0.05 13.39 14.56
C ASP A 53 -1.53 13.28 14.95
N GLY A 54 -2.31 12.45 14.23
CA GLY A 54 -3.75 12.43 14.31
C GLY A 54 -4.39 13.65 13.62
N GLY A 55 -5.70 13.79 13.73
CA GLY A 55 -6.41 14.89 13.07
C GLY A 55 -7.66 14.39 12.35
N LYS A 56 -8.14 15.16 11.38
CA LYS A 56 -9.30 14.76 10.58
C LYS A 56 -8.89 14.48 9.15
N ASP A 57 -9.42 13.39 8.61
CA ASP A 57 -9.29 13.09 7.20
C ASP A 57 -10.24 13.93 6.32
N LEU A 58 -10.20 13.65 5.03
CA LEU A 58 -11.04 14.35 4.03
C LEU A 58 -12.55 14.13 4.23
N TRP A 59 -12.95 13.06 4.92
CA TRP A 59 -14.35 12.75 5.23
C TRP A 59 -14.79 13.32 6.57
N GLY A 60 -13.88 13.94 7.33
CA GLY A 60 -14.10 14.49 8.66
C GLY A 60 -13.96 13.49 9.79
N ILE A 61 -13.52 12.26 9.49
CA ILE A 61 -13.22 11.23 10.49
C ILE A 61 -12.02 11.70 11.31
N GLU A 62 -12.16 11.71 12.64
CA GLU A 62 -11.08 12.06 13.53
C GLU A 62 -10.22 10.85 13.85
N TYR A 63 -8.91 11.02 13.75
CA TYR A 63 -7.89 10.02 14.08
C TYR A 63 -7.11 10.45 15.31
N ILE A 64 -6.77 9.49 16.15
CA ILE A 64 -5.95 9.68 17.35
C ILE A 64 -4.80 8.68 17.36
N ALA A 65 -3.65 9.08 17.90
CA ALA A 65 -2.54 8.17 18.09
C ALA A 65 -2.93 7.04 19.06
N SER A 66 -2.59 5.81 18.73
CA SER A 66 -2.87 4.62 19.54
C SER A 66 -1.59 3.92 19.94
N SER A 67 -1.36 3.77 21.24
CA SER A 67 -0.25 2.95 21.76
C SER A 67 -0.41 1.47 21.44
N GLU A 68 -1.67 0.99 21.30
CA GLU A 68 -1.98 -0.40 20.95
C GLU A 68 -1.64 -0.71 19.50
N ALA A 69 -1.64 0.32 18.64
CA ALA A 69 -1.26 0.22 17.22
C ALA A 69 0.21 0.62 16.98
N GLY A 70 1.10 0.48 17.97
CA GLY A 70 2.51 0.82 17.82
C GLY A 70 2.79 2.30 17.54
N GLY A 71 1.87 3.19 17.91
CA GLY A 71 1.94 4.62 17.62
C GLY A 71 1.26 5.05 16.33
N ALA A 72 0.71 4.12 15.53
CA ALA A 72 -0.12 4.45 14.39
C ALA A 72 -1.42 5.13 14.81
N THR A 73 -1.97 5.97 13.95
CA THR A 73 -3.25 6.64 14.22
C THR A 73 -4.42 5.75 13.84
N MET A 74 -5.44 5.74 14.69
CA MET A 74 -6.67 4.99 14.51
C MET A 74 -7.88 5.91 14.55
N PRO A 75 -9.01 5.57 13.88
CA PRO A 75 -10.24 6.31 14.02
C PRO A 75 -10.67 6.44 15.48
N ASN A 76 -11.08 7.63 15.88
CA ASN A 76 -11.55 7.88 17.24
C ASN A 76 -12.95 7.27 17.42
N THR A 77 -13.02 6.09 18.02
CA THR A 77 -14.26 5.34 18.24
C THR A 77 -15.28 6.04 19.14
N ASN A 78 -14.85 7.08 19.87
CA ASN A 78 -15.76 7.91 20.68
C ASN A 78 -16.44 9.02 19.85
N LYS A 79 -16.09 9.16 18.55
CA LYS A 79 -16.61 10.22 17.68
C LYS A 79 -17.15 9.66 16.37
N ILE A 80 -18.10 8.73 16.49
CA ILE A 80 -18.82 8.18 15.33
C ILE A 80 -19.63 9.31 14.67
N LEU A 81 -19.44 9.49 13.36
CA LEU A 81 -20.11 10.52 12.60
C LEU A 81 -21.45 10.06 12.00
N LEU A 82 -21.53 8.78 11.63
CA LEU A 82 -22.68 8.20 10.93
C LEU A 82 -23.22 7.02 11.74
N HIS A 83 -24.37 7.19 12.38
CA HIS A 83 -25.01 6.16 13.20
C HIS A 83 -25.98 5.26 12.43
N ASP A 84 -26.53 5.76 11.32
CA ASP A 84 -27.38 5.03 10.40
C ASP A 84 -26.90 5.32 8.98
N ILE A 85 -26.62 4.27 8.21
CA ILE A 85 -26.11 4.42 6.83
C ILE A 85 -27.08 5.23 5.95
N ALA A 86 -28.40 5.14 6.17
CA ALA A 86 -29.40 5.90 5.42
C ALA A 86 -29.23 7.42 5.57
N ASP A 87 -28.54 7.88 6.59
CA ASP A 87 -28.30 9.30 6.86
C ASP A 87 -27.01 9.86 6.23
N TRP A 88 -26.26 9.05 5.45
CA TRP A 88 -24.96 9.46 4.90
C TRP A 88 -25.03 10.79 4.11
N ARG A 89 -26.13 11.03 3.38
CA ARG A 89 -26.32 12.28 2.59
C ARG A 89 -26.44 13.53 3.48
N LYS A 90 -26.81 13.37 4.75
CA LYS A 90 -26.91 14.48 5.72
C LYS A 90 -25.57 14.73 6.41
N VAL A 91 -24.76 13.70 6.56
CA VAL A 91 -23.51 13.71 7.38
C VAL A 91 -22.32 13.95 6.48
N LEU A 92 -22.17 13.16 5.40
CA LEU A 92 -21.01 13.18 4.54
C LEU A 92 -20.97 14.46 3.70
N LYS A 93 -19.80 15.07 3.66
CA LYS A 93 -19.53 16.22 2.79
C LYS A 93 -18.38 15.87 1.87
N PHE A 94 -18.55 16.21 0.60
CA PHE A 94 -17.53 15.99 -0.40
C PHE A 94 -16.57 17.16 -0.40
N PRO A 95 -15.30 16.92 -0.04
CA PRO A 95 -14.30 17.98 -0.08
C PRO A 95 -14.12 18.46 -1.51
N LYS A 96 -14.10 19.76 -1.69
CA LYS A 96 -13.69 20.35 -2.96
C LYS A 96 -12.18 20.26 -3.07
N MET A 97 -11.68 20.01 -4.27
CA MET A 97 -10.26 20.03 -4.53
C MET A 97 -9.69 21.43 -4.21
N ILE A 98 -8.45 21.47 -3.74
CA ILE A 98 -7.74 22.71 -3.48
C ILE A 98 -7.73 23.53 -4.78
N GLU A 99 -8.09 24.83 -4.70
CA GLU A 99 -7.96 25.73 -5.83
C GLU A 99 -6.47 25.94 -6.14
N VAL A 100 -6.03 25.37 -7.24
CA VAL A 100 -4.69 25.55 -7.79
C VAL A 100 -4.83 26.21 -9.15
N TYR A 101 -4.22 27.37 -9.33
CA TYR A 101 -4.32 28.13 -10.59
C TYR A 101 -3.44 27.54 -11.69
N ASP A 102 -2.32 26.92 -11.32
CA ASP A 102 -1.40 26.24 -12.23
C ASP A 102 -1.03 24.86 -11.69
N TRP A 103 -1.78 23.86 -12.12
CA TRP A 103 -1.60 22.47 -11.72
C TRP A 103 -0.23 21.91 -12.15
N LYS A 104 0.29 22.37 -13.29
CA LYS A 104 1.59 21.92 -13.76
C LYS A 104 2.72 22.42 -12.87
N ASP A 105 2.76 23.71 -12.57
CA ASP A 105 3.76 24.31 -11.68
C ASP A 105 3.68 23.67 -10.27
N TRP A 106 2.46 23.43 -9.79
CA TRP A 106 2.25 22.76 -8.51
C TRP A 106 2.80 21.33 -8.53
N ALA A 107 2.49 20.52 -9.55
CA ALA A 107 2.99 19.16 -9.68
C ALA A 107 4.53 19.12 -9.81
N ASP A 108 5.10 19.99 -10.64
CA ASP A 108 6.56 20.11 -10.82
C ASP A 108 7.25 20.40 -9.47
N LYS A 109 6.67 21.24 -8.62
CA LYS A 109 7.20 21.53 -7.27
C LYS A 109 7.09 20.33 -6.33
N GLN A 110 5.99 19.57 -6.37
CA GLN A 110 5.85 18.36 -5.58
C GLN A 110 6.91 17.31 -5.96
N VAL A 111 7.11 17.06 -7.25
CA VAL A 111 8.13 16.13 -7.75
C VAL A 111 9.54 16.58 -7.38
N ALA A 112 9.83 17.89 -7.55
CA ALA A 112 11.14 18.46 -7.18
C ALA A 112 11.45 18.30 -5.69
N ALA A 113 10.44 18.36 -4.82
CA ALA A 113 10.61 18.18 -3.38
C ALA A 113 11.03 16.74 -2.99
N LEU A 114 10.73 15.72 -3.83
CA LEU A 114 11.16 14.35 -3.60
C LEU A 114 12.66 14.14 -3.86
N ASN A 115 13.31 15.03 -4.59
CA ASN A 115 14.76 15.05 -4.85
C ASN A 115 15.31 13.66 -5.29
N PHE A 116 14.81 13.12 -6.41
CA PHE A 116 15.23 11.84 -6.96
C PHE A 116 15.49 11.91 -8.46
N ASP A 117 16.23 10.95 -9.01
CA ASP A 117 16.41 10.78 -10.46
C ASP A 117 15.32 9.85 -11.00
N HIS A 118 14.39 10.40 -11.80
CA HIS A 118 13.28 9.64 -12.40
C HIS A 118 13.73 8.58 -13.42
N ASN A 119 14.96 8.62 -13.89
CA ASN A 119 15.52 7.56 -14.73
C ASN A 119 15.92 6.33 -13.89
N GLU A 120 16.30 6.52 -12.63
CA GLU A 120 16.77 5.46 -11.74
C GLU A 120 15.63 4.93 -10.83
N THR A 121 14.73 5.82 -10.39
CA THR A 121 13.69 5.55 -9.42
C THR A 121 12.30 5.79 -10.02
N ALA A 122 11.37 4.87 -9.84
CA ALA A 122 10.00 5.02 -10.30
C ALA A 122 9.23 6.08 -9.47
N LEU A 123 8.23 6.71 -10.09
CA LEU A 123 7.28 7.57 -9.39
C LEU A 123 5.93 6.86 -9.27
N MET A 124 5.48 6.63 -8.04
CA MET A 124 4.15 6.08 -7.75
C MET A 124 3.18 7.19 -7.40
N GLY A 125 2.12 7.33 -8.18
CA GLY A 125 0.99 8.18 -7.83
C GLY A 125 0.03 7.43 -6.90
N GLY A 126 -0.18 7.93 -5.68
CA GLY A 126 -1.11 7.32 -4.72
C GLY A 126 -2.54 7.82 -4.89
N CYS A 127 -3.52 6.91 -4.82
CA CYS A 127 -4.93 7.28 -4.73
C CYS A 127 -5.15 8.15 -3.48
N PRO A 128 -5.87 9.28 -3.60
CA PRO A 128 -6.10 10.15 -2.46
C PRO A 128 -7.08 9.52 -1.44
N GLY A 129 -6.82 9.78 -0.17
CA GLY A 129 -7.65 9.31 0.93
C GLY A 129 -7.31 7.90 1.40
N ILE A 130 -8.11 7.44 2.34
CA ILE A 130 -8.13 6.05 2.82
C ILE A 130 -9.11 5.23 1.98
N GLY A 131 -9.00 3.90 2.05
CA GLY A 131 -9.87 3.00 1.31
C GLY A 131 -11.36 3.13 1.66
N PHE A 132 -12.21 2.57 0.84
CA PHE A 132 -13.67 2.65 1.01
C PHE A 132 -14.15 1.93 2.26
N PHE A 133 -13.59 0.74 2.55
CA PHE A 133 -13.92 0.01 3.78
C PHE A 133 -13.41 0.77 5.01
N GLN A 134 -12.16 1.24 4.97
CA GLN A 134 -11.60 2.04 6.06
C GLN A 134 -12.42 3.32 6.30
N ALA A 135 -12.92 3.97 5.24
CA ALA A 135 -13.81 5.12 5.37
C ALA A 135 -15.17 4.73 5.99
N LEU A 136 -15.77 3.62 5.55
CA LEU A 136 -17.03 3.14 6.10
C LEU A 136 -16.94 2.86 7.60
N VAL A 137 -15.93 2.09 8.01
CA VAL A 137 -15.75 1.77 9.45
C VAL A 137 -15.26 2.98 10.25
N GLY A 138 -14.56 3.91 9.63
CA GLY A 138 -14.19 5.18 10.26
C GLY A 138 -15.39 6.08 10.52
N LEU A 139 -16.35 6.12 9.60
CA LEU A 139 -17.60 6.90 9.74
C LEU A 139 -18.57 6.28 10.74
N MET A 140 -18.73 4.96 10.72
CA MET A 140 -19.80 4.24 11.45
C MET A 140 -19.30 3.46 12.67
N GLY A 141 -17.99 3.38 12.89
CA GLY A 141 -17.38 2.39 13.77
C GLY A 141 -17.31 1.01 13.09
N PHE A 142 -16.44 0.15 13.61
CA PHE A 142 -16.16 -1.14 12.97
C PHE A 142 -17.40 -2.03 12.86
N GLU A 143 -18.15 -2.20 13.98
CA GLU A 143 -19.38 -3.01 14.00
C GLU A 143 -20.47 -2.41 13.10
N GLY A 144 -20.71 -1.09 13.20
CA GLY A 144 -21.73 -0.40 12.39
C GLY A 144 -21.44 -0.49 10.90
N GLY A 145 -20.18 -0.28 10.49
CA GLY A 145 -19.75 -0.39 9.10
C GLY A 145 -19.89 -1.82 8.54
N LEU A 146 -19.47 -2.83 9.31
CA LEU A 146 -19.67 -4.23 8.91
C LEU A 146 -21.14 -4.60 8.79
N MET A 147 -21.96 -4.21 9.75
CA MET A 147 -23.40 -4.48 9.72
C MET A 147 -24.05 -3.85 8.49
N ALA A 148 -23.70 -2.60 8.15
CA ALA A 148 -24.26 -1.89 7.00
C ALA A 148 -24.04 -2.63 5.67
N LEU A 149 -22.91 -3.33 5.51
CA LEU A 149 -22.63 -4.14 4.30
C LEU A 149 -23.69 -5.23 4.06
N TYR A 150 -24.32 -5.74 5.12
CA TYR A 150 -25.30 -6.83 5.06
C TYR A 150 -26.74 -6.35 5.18
N THR A 151 -27.00 -5.30 5.98
CA THR A 151 -28.37 -4.81 6.24
C THR A 151 -28.86 -3.84 5.17
N ASP A 152 -27.97 -2.97 4.68
CA ASP A 152 -28.29 -1.90 3.75
C ASP A 152 -27.22 -1.72 2.63
N PRO A 153 -26.88 -2.80 1.90
CA PRO A 153 -25.80 -2.76 0.88
C PRO A 153 -26.07 -1.74 -0.22
N HIS A 154 -27.36 -1.42 -0.48
CA HIS A 154 -27.73 -0.40 -1.45
C HIS A 154 -27.24 0.99 -1.03
N GLU A 155 -27.51 1.41 0.22
CA GLU A 155 -27.07 2.71 0.72
C GLU A 155 -25.55 2.81 0.81
N VAL A 156 -24.85 1.71 1.13
CA VAL A 156 -23.38 1.66 1.10
C VAL A 156 -22.86 1.89 -0.32
N LYS A 157 -23.43 1.22 -1.32
CA LYS A 157 -23.04 1.42 -2.74
C LYS A 157 -23.31 2.84 -3.22
N GLU A 158 -24.44 3.42 -2.86
CA GLU A 158 -24.76 4.81 -3.19
C GLU A 158 -23.76 5.79 -2.54
N MET A 159 -23.42 5.58 -1.27
CA MET A 159 -22.42 6.39 -0.58
C MET A 159 -21.04 6.28 -1.25
N PHE A 160 -20.58 5.05 -1.54
CA PHE A 160 -19.30 4.84 -2.21
C PHE A 160 -19.28 5.42 -3.62
N GLY A 161 -20.39 5.31 -4.36
CA GLY A 161 -20.55 5.94 -5.66
C GLY A 161 -20.39 7.46 -5.58
N ALA A 162 -21.03 8.09 -4.60
CA ALA A 162 -20.91 9.54 -4.40
C ALA A 162 -19.47 9.96 -3.98
N MET A 163 -18.83 9.21 -3.07
CA MET A 163 -17.42 9.45 -2.69
C MET A 163 -16.49 9.34 -3.91
N LEU A 164 -16.72 8.32 -4.73
CA LEU A 164 -15.97 8.08 -5.96
C LEU A 164 -16.11 9.24 -6.95
N GLU A 165 -17.33 9.58 -7.31
CA GLU A 165 -17.64 10.55 -8.38
C GLU A 165 -17.30 11.99 -7.98
N GLU A 166 -17.64 12.39 -6.75
CA GLU A 166 -17.53 13.79 -6.31
C GLU A 166 -16.11 14.15 -5.84
N THR A 167 -15.29 13.16 -5.44
CA THR A 167 -14.00 13.44 -4.81
C THR A 167 -12.85 12.61 -5.38
N ILE A 168 -12.98 11.26 -5.40
CA ILE A 168 -11.84 10.38 -5.65
C ILE A 168 -11.43 10.41 -7.12
N LEU A 169 -12.36 10.25 -8.06
CA LEU A 169 -12.04 10.27 -9.50
C LEU A 169 -11.49 11.63 -9.95
N PRO A 170 -12.07 12.80 -9.56
CA PRO A 170 -11.45 14.09 -9.86
C PRO A 170 -10.01 14.23 -9.37
N ALA A 171 -9.70 13.69 -8.17
CA ALA A 171 -8.34 13.73 -7.64
C ALA A 171 -7.39 12.77 -8.37
N ILE A 172 -7.87 11.58 -8.75
CA ILE A 172 -7.13 10.65 -9.60
C ILE A 172 -6.84 11.28 -10.96
N ASP A 173 -7.79 12.01 -11.54
CA ASP A 173 -7.61 12.70 -12.81
C ASP A 173 -6.46 13.71 -12.76
N ILE A 174 -6.32 14.45 -11.68
CA ILE A 174 -5.19 15.37 -11.49
C ILE A 174 -3.86 14.61 -11.43
N ILE A 175 -3.79 13.47 -10.73
CA ILE A 175 -2.58 12.66 -10.68
C ILE A 175 -2.16 12.26 -12.10
N PHE A 176 -3.10 11.75 -12.89
CA PHE A 176 -2.80 11.27 -14.24
C PHE A 176 -2.57 12.38 -15.27
N ASP A 177 -3.07 13.57 -15.04
CA ASP A 177 -2.96 14.69 -15.99
C ASP A 177 -1.71 15.54 -15.76
N TYR A 178 -1.20 15.57 -14.51
CA TYR A 178 -0.11 16.48 -14.14
C TYR A 178 1.15 15.80 -13.62
N PHE A 179 1.12 14.48 -13.34
CA PHE A 179 2.31 13.74 -12.93
C PHE A 179 2.66 12.65 -13.96
N ASP A 180 3.94 12.50 -14.24
CA ASP A 180 4.48 11.42 -15.05
C ASP A 180 4.79 10.21 -14.17
N ILE A 181 3.73 9.48 -13.81
CA ILE A 181 3.82 8.34 -12.90
C ILE A 181 4.13 7.04 -13.63
N ASP A 182 4.92 6.18 -12.99
CA ASP A 182 5.28 4.84 -13.46
C ASP A 182 4.42 3.74 -12.83
N LEU A 183 3.83 4.03 -11.66
CA LEU A 183 3.01 3.13 -10.85
C LEU A 183 1.79 3.89 -10.32
N PHE A 184 0.68 3.20 -10.11
CA PHE A 184 -0.48 3.78 -9.47
C PHE A 184 -0.84 2.96 -8.22
N GLY A 185 -0.72 3.57 -7.05
CA GLY A 185 -1.01 2.96 -5.76
C GLY A 185 -2.44 3.23 -5.29
N ILE A 186 -3.12 2.19 -4.86
CA ILE A 186 -4.43 2.24 -4.19
C ILE A 186 -4.40 1.29 -3.00
N GLY A 187 -5.22 1.48 -1.98
CA GLY A 187 -5.24 0.58 -0.84
C GLY A 187 -6.53 0.63 -0.06
N ASP A 188 -6.80 -0.49 0.62
CA ASP A 188 -7.89 -0.62 1.60
C ASP A 188 -7.67 -1.87 2.45
N ASP A 189 -7.71 -1.76 3.77
CA ASP A 189 -7.50 -2.89 4.67
C ASP A 189 -8.81 -3.64 4.91
N THR A 190 -9.07 -4.63 4.06
CA THR A 190 -10.33 -5.41 4.05
C THR A 190 -10.24 -6.75 4.76
N CYS A 191 -9.07 -7.07 5.33
CA CYS A 191 -8.80 -8.36 5.95
C CYS A 191 -8.20 -8.23 7.34
N ALA A 192 -8.58 -9.19 8.22
CA ALA A 192 -7.88 -9.46 9.46
C ALA A 192 -6.68 -10.40 9.22
N LYS A 193 -5.89 -10.63 10.26
CA LYS A 193 -4.72 -11.52 10.22
C LYS A 193 -5.03 -12.93 9.70
N THR A 194 -6.22 -13.46 10.01
CA THR A 194 -6.58 -14.86 9.72
C THR A 194 -7.70 -15.04 8.72
N THR A 195 -8.44 -13.98 8.39
CA THR A 195 -9.61 -14.06 7.51
C THR A 195 -9.99 -12.67 6.99
N PRO A 196 -10.63 -12.57 5.81
CA PRO A 196 -11.32 -11.33 5.42
C PRO A 196 -12.37 -10.89 6.43
N PHE A 197 -12.68 -9.58 6.47
CA PHE A 197 -13.72 -9.02 7.34
C PHE A 197 -15.13 -9.32 6.85
N PHE A 198 -15.28 -9.60 5.56
CA PHE A 198 -16.56 -9.90 4.90
C PHE A 198 -16.34 -10.91 3.76
N SER A 199 -17.44 -11.46 3.24
CA SER A 199 -17.36 -12.53 2.26
C SER A 199 -16.88 -12.07 0.86
N PRO A 200 -16.37 -13.00 0.02
CA PRO A 200 -16.02 -12.70 -1.37
C PRO A 200 -17.18 -12.12 -2.19
N GLU A 201 -18.44 -12.52 -1.90
CA GLU A 201 -19.62 -11.99 -2.58
C GLU A 201 -19.85 -10.50 -2.27
N ILE A 202 -19.62 -10.08 -1.02
CA ILE A 202 -19.66 -8.67 -0.62
C ILE A 202 -18.53 -7.89 -1.30
N TYR A 203 -17.31 -8.48 -1.36
CA TYR A 203 -16.20 -7.86 -2.07
C TYR A 203 -16.53 -7.63 -3.55
N GLU A 204 -17.07 -8.65 -4.22
CA GLU A 204 -17.42 -8.59 -5.65
C GLU A 204 -18.54 -7.60 -5.93
N ASP A 205 -19.59 -7.57 -5.08
CA ASP A 205 -20.78 -6.74 -5.29
C ASP A 205 -20.58 -5.27 -4.92
N ILE A 206 -19.81 -4.98 -3.87
CA ILE A 206 -19.70 -3.62 -3.30
C ILE A 206 -18.35 -2.98 -3.62
N PHE A 207 -17.24 -3.68 -3.40
CA PHE A 207 -15.89 -3.09 -3.44
C PHE A 207 -15.23 -3.18 -4.80
N LYS A 208 -15.31 -4.31 -5.48
CA LYS A 208 -14.70 -4.49 -6.81
C LYS A 208 -15.11 -3.42 -7.81
N PRO A 209 -16.38 -2.98 -7.91
CA PRO A 209 -16.77 -1.92 -8.85
C PRO A 209 -16.08 -0.58 -8.59
N VAL A 210 -15.96 -0.17 -7.33
CA VAL A 210 -15.31 1.11 -6.99
C VAL A 210 -13.79 1.05 -7.17
N TYR A 211 -13.15 -0.08 -6.82
CA TYR A 211 -11.71 -0.25 -7.09
C TYR A 211 -11.43 -0.29 -8.59
N ALA A 212 -12.25 -0.99 -9.38
CA ALA A 212 -12.13 -1.03 -10.83
C ALA A 212 -12.27 0.36 -11.47
N ALA A 213 -13.15 1.20 -10.94
CA ALA A 213 -13.27 2.58 -11.38
C ALA A 213 -12.03 3.41 -11.06
N CYS A 214 -11.44 3.25 -9.85
CA CYS A 214 -10.22 3.93 -9.46
C CYS A 214 -9.01 3.52 -10.32
N THR A 215 -8.89 2.24 -10.67
CA THR A 215 -7.72 1.72 -11.39
C THR A 215 -7.83 1.86 -12.90
N ARG A 216 -9.02 2.15 -13.44
CA ARG A 216 -9.31 2.17 -14.88
C ARG A 216 -8.30 2.97 -15.69
N ARG A 217 -7.97 4.21 -15.29
CA ARG A 217 -7.02 5.06 -16.04
C ARG A 217 -5.62 4.48 -16.07
N ALA A 218 -5.17 3.86 -14.98
CA ALA A 218 -3.88 3.19 -14.93
C ALA A 218 -3.84 2.01 -15.91
N VAL A 219 -4.86 1.15 -15.86
CA VAL A 219 -4.99 -0.02 -16.75
C VAL A 219 -5.03 0.39 -18.23
N GLU A 220 -5.84 1.39 -18.59
CA GLU A 220 -5.95 1.89 -19.97
C GLU A 220 -4.64 2.48 -20.49
N ARG A 221 -3.80 3.05 -19.62
CA ARG A 221 -2.49 3.59 -19.96
C ARG A 221 -1.34 2.57 -19.87
N GLY A 222 -1.63 1.34 -19.43
CA GLY A 222 -0.60 0.30 -19.21
C GLY A 222 0.30 0.58 -18.01
N ILE A 223 -0.13 1.46 -17.09
CA ILE A 223 0.57 1.77 -15.85
C ILE A 223 0.20 0.68 -14.82
N PRO A 224 1.19 -0.05 -14.25
CA PRO A 224 0.89 -1.09 -13.29
C PRO A 224 0.28 -0.54 -12.01
N VAL A 225 -0.74 -1.26 -11.50
CA VAL A 225 -1.46 -0.94 -10.26
C VAL A 225 -0.83 -1.69 -9.11
N ASP A 226 -0.53 -0.99 -8.03
CA ASP A 226 -0.12 -1.51 -6.73
C ASP A 226 -1.28 -1.40 -5.74
N PHE A 227 -1.69 -2.53 -5.13
CA PHE A 227 -2.79 -2.55 -4.19
C PHE A 227 -2.31 -2.92 -2.79
N HIS A 228 -2.48 -1.97 -1.87
CA HIS A 228 -2.20 -2.20 -0.45
C HIS A 228 -3.41 -2.83 0.25
N ASN A 229 -3.21 -3.99 0.87
CA ASN A 229 -4.22 -4.63 1.71
C ASN A 229 -3.54 -5.54 2.74
N CYS A 230 -3.62 -5.16 4.01
CA CYS A 230 -3.11 -5.96 5.11
C CYS A 230 -3.94 -7.25 5.33
N GLY A 231 -3.36 -8.20 6.04
CA GLY A 231 -4.04 -9.40 6.50
C GLY A 231 -4.02 -10.57 5.51
N ARG A 232 -5.02 -11.46 5.65
CA ARG A 232 -5.15 -12.66 4.82
C ARG A 232 -6.01 -12.38 3.60
N ILE A 233 -5.34 -12.10 2.48
CA ILE A 233 -5.94 -11.57 1.24
C ILE A 233 -6.23 -12.62 0.16
N ASP A 234 -5.87 -13.88 0.38
CA ASP A 234 -5.89 -14.94 -0.64
C ASP A 234 -7.26 -15.08 -1.35
N GLU A 235 -8.36 -14.92 -0.63
CA GLU A 235 -9.72 -15.00 -1.19
C GLU A 235 -10.06 -13.84 -2.15
N PHE A 236 -9.41 -12.67 -2.00
CA PHE A 236 -9.68 -11.49 -2.81
C PHE A 236 -8.76 -11.30 -4.01
N LEU A 237 -7.65 -12.05 -4.07
CA LEU A 237 -6.68 -11.95 -5.17
C LEU A 237 -7.28 -12.16 -6.58
N PRO A 238 -8.23 -13.09 -6.80
CA PRO A 238 -8.86 -13.23 -8.12
C PRO A 238 -9.54 -11.94 -8.58
N PHE A 239 -10.24 -11.26 -7.69
CA PHE A 239 -10.90 -9.99 -7.99
C PHE A 239 -9.88 -8.87 -8.24
N MET A 240 -8.77 -8.85 -7.48
CA MET A 240 -7.69 -7.87 -7.70
C MET A 240 -7.08 -8.01 -9.10
N VAL A 241 -6.87 -9.24 -9.58
CA VAL A 241 -6.43 -9.50 -10.96
C VAL A 241 -7.43 -8.96 -11.98
N ASP A 242 -8.73 -9.11 -11.73
CA ASP A 242 -9.78 -8.68 -12.66
C ASP A 242 -9.80 -7.17 -12.87
N PHE A 243 -9.52 -6.36 -11.83
CA PHE A 243 -9.43 -4.91 -11.98
C PHE A 243 -8.00 -4.39 -12.18
N GLY A 244 -7.07 -5.26 -12.57
CA GLY A 244 -5.79 -4.90 -13.15
C GLY A 244 -4.63 -4.72 -12.19
N VAL A 245 -4.74 -5.19 -10.94
CA VAL A 245 -3.63 -5.17 -9.97
C VAL A 245 -2.46 -6.00 -10.48
N LYS A 246 -1.26 -5.42 -10.41
CA LYS A 246 0.02 -6.05 -10.78
C LYS A 246 0.92 -6.29 -9.57
N TYR A 247 0.83 -5.46 -8.56
CA TYR A 247 1.55 -5.60 -7.30
C TYR A 247 0.56 -5.59 -6.15
N THR A 248 0.80 -6.41 -5.12
CA THR A 248 0.06 -6.35 -3.86
C THR A 248 1.02 -6.28 -2.69
N ASN A 249 0.68 -5.44 -1.70
CA ASN A 249 1.50 -5.20 -0.51
C ASN A 249 0.64 -4.87 0.72
N PRO A 250 1.13 -5.14 1.95
CA PRO A 250 2.12 -6.16 2.20
C PRO A 250 1.49 -7.56 2.09
N VAL A 251 2.14 -8.48 1.39
CA VAL A 251 1.73 -9.87 1.52
C VAL A 251 2.31 -10.43 2.83
N GLN A 252 1.46 -10.57 3.83
CA GLN A 252 1.85 -11.01 5.17
C GLN A 252 2.00 -12.53 5.26
N GLU A 253 2.86 -13.00 6.18
CA GLU A 253 3.18 -14.43 6.37
C GLU A 253 2.00 -15.28 6.89
N THR A 254 0.86 -14.66 7.15
CA THR A 254 -0.41 -15.36 7.39
C THR A 254 -1.01 -15.97 6.11
N ASN A 255 -0.53 -15.53 4.94
CA ASN A 255 -0.86 -16.10 3.63
C ASN A 255 0.12 -17.22 3.28
N ASP A 256 -0.30 -18.18 2.45
CA ASP A 256 0.60 -19.18 1.90
C ASP A 256 1.41 -18.57 0.73
N ILE A 257 2.40 -17.72 1.07
CA ILE A 257 3.18 -16.97 0.09
C ILE A 257 3.84 -17.90 -0.95
N PRO A 258 4.44 -19.06 -0.58
CA PRO A 258 4.99 -20.00 -1.58
C PRO A 258 3.96 -20.50 -2.59
N ALA A 259 2.74 -20.78 -2.16
CA ALA A 259 1.66 -21.17 -3.06
C ALA A 259 1.21 -20.00 -3.94
N LEU A 260 1.07 -18.80 -3.38
CA LEU A 260 0.63 -17.61 -4.09
C LEU A 260 1.62 -17.19 -5.18
N VAL A 261 2.91 -17.09 -4.89
CA VAL A 261 3.92 -16.71 -5.90
C VAL A 261 3.94 -17.70 -7.06
N LYS A 262 3.75 -18.99 -6.81
CA LYS A 262 3.66 -20.02 -7.84
C LYS A 262 2.37 -19.91 -8.66
N GLN A 263 1.22 -19.75 -7.99
CA GLN A 263 -0.10 -19.72 -8.63
C GLN A 263 -0.27 -18.48 -9.52
N TYR A 264 0.29 -17.33 -9.10
CA TYR A 264 0.12 -16.04 -9.79
C TYR A 264 1.33 -15.62 -10.61
N LYS A 265 2.30 -16.54 -10.85
CA LYS A 265 3.48 -16.25 -11.66
C LYS A 265 3.11 -15.62 -13.01
N GLY A 266 3.74 -14.50 -13.35
CA GLY A 266 3.49 -13.73 -14.56
C GLY A 266 2.17 -12.94 -14.56
N ARG A 267 1.37 -13.00 -13.50
CA ARG A 267 0.10 -12.27 -13.38
C ARG A 267 0.12 -11.20 -12.30
N MET A 268 0.74 -11.51 -11.16
CA MET A 268 0.80 -10.63 -9.99
C MET A 268 2.15 -10.78 -9.28
N VAL A 269 2.64 -9.72 -8.72
CA VAL A 269 3.85 -9.61 -7.91
C VAL A 269 3.46 -9.41 -6.46
N PHE A 270 4.10 -10.15 -5.56
CA PHE A 270 3.83 -10.12 -4.12
C PHE A 270 4.94 -9.40 -3.39
N CYS A 271 4.61 -8.27 -2.74
CA CYS A 271 5.55 -7.48 -1.95
C CYS A 271 5.29 -7.73 -0.46
N GLY A 272 6.24 -8.29 0.27
CA GLY A 272 6.04 -8.61 1.70
C GLY A 272 6.98 -9.69 2.20
N GLY A 273 6.44 -10.60 3.03
CA GLY A 273 7.10 -11.83 3.44
C GLY A 273 8.17 -11.68 4.52
N TRP A 274 8.17 -10.57 5.24
CA TRP A 274 8.96 -10.41 6.46
C TRP A 274 8.19 -9.51 7.44
N ASP A 275 7.24 -10.11 8.15
CA ASP A 275 6.37 -9.39 9.08
C ASP A 275 7.05 -9.25 10.44
N TRP A 276 7.09 -8.04 10.97
CA TRP A 276 7.64 -7.77 12.30
C TRP A 276 7.00 -8.63 13.40
N ASP A 277 5.73 -8.99 13.29
CA ASP A 277 4.98 -9.86 14.21
C ASP A 277 5.64 -11.24 14.38
N PHE A 278 6.32 -11.76 13.36
CA PHE A 278 6.99 -13.05 13.37
C PHE A 278 8.48 -12.96 13.60
N HIS A 279 9.09 -11.82 13.21
CA HIS A 279 10.54 -11.63 13.22
C HIS A 279 11.03 -10.64 14.28
N MET A 280 10.11 -10.08 15.10
CA MET A 280 10.48 -9.22 16.21
C MET A 280 11.39 -9.98 17.18
N PRO A 281 12.57 -9.45 17.54
CA PRO A 281 13.43 -10.07 18.54
C PRO A 281 12.68 -10.31 19.86
N LYS A 282 12.77 -11.52 20.40
CA LYS A 282 12.06 -11.90 21.65
C LYS A 282 12.43 -11.04 22.84
N ASN A 283 13.66 -10.52 22.85
CA ASN A 283 14.20 -9.70 23.93
C ASN A 283 14.30 -8.22 23.56
N TYR A 284 13.51 -7.77 22.57
CA TYR A 284 13.52 -6.37 22.16
C TYR A 284 13.51 -5.42 23.38
N PRO A 285 14.40 -4.41 23.45
CA PRO A 285 15.25 -3.85 22.39
C PRO A 285 16.60 -4.58 22.14
N GLU A 286 16.91 -5.66 22.82
CA GLU A 286 18.08 -6.49 22.55
C GLU A 286 17.80 -7.42 21.36
N PHE A 287 18.77 -7.59 20.46
CA PHE A 287 18.65 -8.46 19.29
C PHE A 287 20.01 -9.03 18.87
N ASP A 288 20.00 -10.17 18.18
CA ASP A 288 21.16 -10.75 17.50
C ASP A 288 21.09 -10.38 16.01
N GLU A 289 22.12 -9.72 15.50
CA GLU A 289 22.19 -9.29 14.11
C GLU A 289 22.15 -10.47 13.13
N GLU A 290 22.85 -11.57 13.45
CA GLU A 290 22.89 -12.73 12.56
C GLU A 290 21.54 -13.45 12.51
N GLU A 291 20.79 -13.52 13.61
CA GLU A 291 19.42 -14.05 13.60
C GLU A 291 18.51 -13.23 12.66
N ILE A 292 18.64 -11.90 12.66
CA ILE A 292 17.89 -11.02 11.72
C ILE A 292 18.30 -11.34 10.28
N ARG A 293 19.60 -11.39 9.98
CA ARG A 293 20.13 -11.68 8.65
C ARG A 293 19.69 -13.07 8.14
N GLU A 294 19.75 -14.09 8.99
CA GLU A 294 19.30 -15.44 8.65
C GLU A 294 17.80 -15.47 8.35
N SER A 295 16.97 -14.75 9.11
CA SER A 295 15.53 -14.66 8.85
C SER A 295 15.23 -14.00 7.49
N VAL A 296 15.97 -12.94 7.14
CA VAL A 296 15.85 -12.27 5.82
C VAL A 296 16.22 -13.24 4.69
N ARG A 297 17.37 -13.95 4.80
CA ARG A 297 17.79 -14.95 3.81
C ARG A 297 16.75 -16.06 3.66
N HIS A 298 16.19 -16.53 4.77
CA HIS A 298 15.14 -17.56 4.75
C HIS A 298 13.91 -17.10 3.95
N SER A 299 13.42 -15.87 4.16
CA SER A 299 12.31 -15.32 3.39
C SER A 299 12.67 -15.22 1.90
N ILE A 300 13.87 -14.71 1.56
CA ILE A 300 14.33 -14.60 0.19
C ILE A 300 14.41 -15.97 -0.50
N ASP A 301 15.01 -16.97 0.17
CA ASP A 301 15.15 -18.33 -0.36
C ASP A 301 13.81 -19.05 -0.53
N THR A 302 12.85 -18.73 0.34
CA THR A 302 11.53 -19.36 0.33
C THR A 302 10.62 -18.75 -0.73
N TYR A 303 10.60 -17.42 -0.87
CA TYR A 303 9.62 -16.70 -1.69
C TYR A 303 10.18 -16.22 -3.02
N GLY A 304 11.49 -15.95 -3.11
CA GLY A 304 12.12 -15.30 -4.28
C GLY A 304 12.22 -16.15 -5.55
N LYS A 305 12.14 -17.49 -5.44
CA LYS A 305 12.48 -18.43 -6.53
C LYS A 305 11.68 -18.26 -7.82
N GLU A 306 10.43 -17.83 -7.72
CA GLU A 306 9.53 -17.74 -8.88
C GLU A 306 9.69 -16.42 -9.67
N GLY A 307 10.37 -15.42 -9.09
CA GLY A 307 10.68 -14.14 -9.74
C GLY A 307 9.53 -13.12 -9.74
N ASN A 308 8.45 -13.38 -9.02
CA ASN A 308 7.33 -12.46 -8.81
C ASN A 308 7.14 -12.11 -7.32
N TYR A 309 8.25 -12.01 -6.61
CA TYR A 309 8.32 -11.62 -5.22
C TYR A 309 9.23 -10.41 -5.06
N VAL A 310 8.82 -9.46 -4.24
CA VAL A 310 9.58 -8.28 -3.81
C VAL A 310 9.66 -8.32 -2.30
N PHE A 311 10.86 -8.21 -1.76
CA PHE A 311 11.01 -8.17 -0.32
C PHE A 311 10.40 -6.87 0.24
N CYS A 312 9.53 -6.99 1.21
CA CYS A 312 9.01 -5.86 1.97
C CYS A 312 8.87 -6.29 3.42
N GLY A 313 9.48 -5.53 4.31
CA GLY A 313 9.40 -5.80 5.74
C GLY A 313 10.31 -4.88 6.54
N GLY A 314 10.07 -4.86 7.83
CA GLY A 314 10.83 -4.06 8.78
C GLY A 314 10.11 -4.02 10.14
N VAL A 315 10.80 -3.49 11.14
CA VAL A 315 10.25 -3.29 12.47
C VAL A 315 9.60 -1.92 12.56
N VAL A 316 8.34 -1.89 13.00
CA VAL A 316 7.64 -0.65 13.34
C VAL A 316 7.98 -0.29 14.77
N GLY A 317 8.72 0.81 14.97
CA GLY A 317 9.05 1.35 16.29
C GLY A 317 8.40 2.71 16.52
N ALA A 318 8.43 3.16 17.77
CA ALA A 318 8.03 4.54 18.10
C ALA A 318 8.93 5.55 17.36
N VAL A 319 8.46 6.78 17.20
CA VAL A 319 9.27 7.85 16.59
C VAL A 319 10.57 8.01 17.38
N GLY A 320 11.70 7.86 16.71
CA GLY A 320 13.04 7.93 17.34
C GLY A 320 13.53 6.63 17.99
N ASP A 321 12.88 5.50 17.74
CA ASP A 321 13.34 4.19 18.21
C ASP A 321 14.61 3.77 17.44
N GLU A 322 15.77 4.02 18.06
CA GLU A 322 17.07 3.70 17.47
C GLU A 322 17.28 2.21 17.22
N THR A 323 16.65 1.34 18.01
CA THR A 323 16.76 -0.11 17.83
C THR A 323 15.98 -0.56 16.59
N ALA A 324 14.75 -0.10 16.43
CA ALA A 324 13.97 -0.35 15.22
C ALA A 324 14.70 0.16 13.96
N MET A 325 15.29 1.36 14.03
CA MET A 325 16.09 1.90 12.92
C MET A 325 17.30 1.00 12.59
N LYS A 326 18.05 0.52 13.58
CA LYS A 326 19.18 -0.37 13.36
C LYS A 326 18.76 -1.70 12.74
N ILE A 327 17.68 -2.31 13.22
CA ILE A 327 17.15 -3.55 12.64
C ILE A 327 16.74 -3.32 11.18
N ASN A 328 16.05 -2.23 10.88
CA ASN A 328 15.63 -1.91 9.52
C ASN A 328 16.83 -1.70 8.58
N MET A 329 17.92 -1.11 9.07
CA MET A 329 19.17 -0.99 8.30
C MET A 329 19.81 -2.36 8.01
N ILE A 330 19.82 -3.28 9.00
CA ILE A 330 20.35 -4.64 8.83
C ILE A 330 19.50 -5.42 7.82
N VAL A 331 18.17 -5.33 7.92
CA VAL A 331 17.25 -5.96 6.97
C VAL A 331 17.52 -5.48 5.54
N GLN A 332 17.61 -4.16 5.34
CA GLN A 332 17.89 -3.59 4.00
C GLN A 332 19.27 -3.99 3.47
N ASP A 333 20.29 -3.97 4.32
CA ASP A 333 21.64 -4.38 3.96
C ASP A 333 21.69 -5.86 3.52
N GLU A 334 20.98 -6.75 4.22
CA GLU A 334 20.92 -8.16 3.86
C GLU A 334 20.13 -8.40 2.55
N VAL A 335 19.02 -7.71 2.35
CA VAL A 335 18.29 -7.78 1.08
C VAL A 335 19.16 -7.32 -0.08
N TYR A 336 19.93 -6.25 0.10
CA TYR A 336 20.85 -5.77 -0.92
C TYR A 336 22.00 -6.77 -1.17
N THR A 337 22.70 -7.23 -0.13
CA THR A 337 23.91 -8.04 -0.27
C THR A 337 23.61 -9.49 -0.68
N TYR A 338 22.54 -10.07 -0.17
CA TYR A 338 22.13 -11.44 -0.45
C TYR A 338 21.14 -11.51 -1.63
N GLY A 339 20.09 -10.68 -1.60
CA GLY A 339 19.01 -10.71 -2.59
C GLY A 339 19.48 -10.35 -4.00
N HIS A 340 20.48 -9.50 -4.15
CA HIS A 340 21.07 -9.19 -5.46
C HIS A 340 21.67 -10.41 -6.18
N LYS A 341 22.04 -11.44 -5.45
CA LYS A 341 22.73 -12.62 -6.01
C LYS A 341 21.78 -13.76 -6.42
N ILE A 342 20.52 -13.75 -5.95
CA ILE A 342 19.65 -14.93 -6.12
C ILE A 342 19.31 -15.27 -7.58
N TYR A 343 19.37 -14.29 -8.49
CA TYR A 343 19.16 -14.51 -9.92
C TYR A 343 20.46 -14.43 -10.74
N GLY A 344 21.62 -14.52 -10.08
CA GLY A 344 22.93 -14.51 -10.73
C GLY A 344 23.40 -13.14 -11.22
N TYR A 345 22.84 -12.07 -10.69
CA TYR A 345 23.29 -10.70 -10.99
C TYR A 345 24.65 -10.43 -10.39
N THR A 346 25.61 -9.97 -11.19
CA THR A 346 26.99 -9.70 -10.76
C THR A 346 27.30 -8.22 -10.59
N GLY A 347 26.40 -7.33 -11.00
CA GLY A 347 26.58 -5.87 -10.92
C GLY A 347 27.54 -5.28 -11.94
N GLU A 348 28.10 -6.11 -12.89
CA GLU A 348 29.06 -5.72 -13.93
C GLU A 348 28.40 -5.51 -15.30
#